data_1446a05a46b2677fae09d59635889933
#
_entry.id   1446a05a46b2677fae09d59635889933
#
_cell.length_a   1.000
_cell.length_b   1.000
_cell.length_c   1.000
_cell.angle_alpha   90.00
_cell.angle_beta   90.00
_cell.angle_gamma   90.00
#
_symmetry.space_group_name_H-M   'P 1'
#
loop_
_entity.id
_entity.type
_entity.pdbx_description
1 polymer ?
#
loop_
_entity_poly.entity_id
_entity_poly.type
_entity_poly.pdbx_seq_one_letter_code
_entity_poly.pdbx_strand_id
1 'polypeptide(L)'
;ERFHGFIKGWNIPRMNDDLKVNGWALNSEYFCSILHEMRNDMTYRNIVDELIIVPEGADTRDTEAVKRISTAYLKLLFPHVQDASEIAPRDFKRYCFERARKMRQTIKFQVGILDEEYRGKDMPAFKIKGLGDV
;
A
#
# COMPACT_ATOMS: atom_id res chain seq x y z
N GLU A 1 2.16 18.13 2.23
CA GLU A 1 2.84 16.87 2.50
C GLU A 1 2.76 15.93 1.29
N ARG A 2 3.92 15.39 0.83
CA ARG A 2 4.00 14.56 -0.38
C ARG A 2 4.43 13.11 -0.12
N PHE A 3 4.85 12.81 1.10
CA PHE A 3 5.24 11.45 1.48
C PHE A 3 4.02 10.60 1.81
N HIS A 4 3.84 9.49 1.12
CA HIS A 4 2.71 8.59 1.32
C HIS A 4 3.07 7.42 2.23
N GLY A 5 4.31 6.93 2.17
CA GLY A 5 4.77 5.79 2.94
C GLY A 5 6.24 5.87 3.29
N PHE A 6 6.69 4.93 4.12
CA PHE A 6 8.04 4.87 4.63
C PHE A 6 8.52 3.42 4.72
N ILE A 7 9.72 3.16 4.26
CA ILE A 7 10.41 1.87 4.39
C ILE A 7 11.63 2.08 5.27
N LYS A 8 11.75 1.30 6.34
CA LYS A 8 12.87 1.37 7.29
C LYS A 8 14.13 0.81 6.65
N GLY A 9 15.13 1.65 6.39
CA GLY A 9 16.38 1.25 5.73
C GLY A 9 17.14 0.15 6.47
N TRP A 10 17.04 0.08 7.80
CA TRP A 10 17.68 -0.98 8.58
C TRP A 10 17.02 -2.36 8.44
N ASN A 11 15.84 -2.46 7.85
CA ASN A 11 15.22 -3.73 7.48
C ASN A 11 15.72 -4.27 6.13
N ILE A 12 16.51 -3.46 5.39
CA ILE A 12 17.14 -3.87 4.15
C ILE A 12 18.45 -4.56 4.52
N PRO A 13 18.68 -5.82 4.08
CA PRO A 13 19.92 -6.52 4.40
C PRO A 13 21.13 -5.75 3.87
N ARG A 14 22.22 -5.76 4.64
CA ARG A 14 23.51 -5.22 4.17
C ARG A 14 24.03 -6.08 3.04
N MET A 15 24.56 -5.45 2.00
CA MET A 15 25.19 -6.17 0.90
C MET A 15 26.37 -7.03 1.42
N ASN A 16 26.32 -8.31 1.12
CA ASN A 16 27.39 -9.28 1.37
C ASN A 16 27.40 -10.32 0.23
N ASP A 17 28.42 -11.17 0.21
CA ASP A 17 28.59 -12.16 -0.85
C ASP A 17 27.46 -13.21 -0.89
N ASP A 18 26.82 -13.52 0.26
CA ASP A 18 25.72 -14.47 0.35
C ASP A 18 24.44 -13.98 -0.33
N LEU A 19 24.33 -12.66 -0.58
CA LEU A 19 23.22 -12.04 -1.29
C LEU A 19 23.42 -11.99 -2.81
N LYS A 20 24.59 -12.45 -3.32
CA LYS A 20 24.82 -12.54 -4.76
C LYS A 20 23.92 -13.63 -5.34
N VAL A 21 23.10 -13.26 -6.31
CA VAL A 21 22.28 -14.20 -7.05
C VAL A 21 23.17 -14.99 -8.01
N ASN A 22 23.27 -16.30 -7.76
CA ASN A 22 23.96 -17.26 -8.62
C ASN A 22 22.91 -18.11 -9.33
N GLY A 23 22.40 -17.68 -10.46
CA GLY A 23 21.36 -18.40 -11.21
C GLY A 23 20.33 -17.48 -11.85
N TRP A 24 19.10 -17.93 -11.89
CA TRP A 24 18.00 -17.16 -12.49
C TRP A 24 17.65 -15.95 -11.62
N ALA A 25 17.56 -14.80 -12.25
CA ALA A 25 17.14 -13.55 -11.62
C ALA A 25 16.04 -12.90 -12.46
N LEU A 26 15.20 -12.11 -11.80
CA LEU A 26 14.23 -11.29 -12.48
C LEU A 26 14.94 -10.27 -13.39
N ASN A 27 14.57 -10.22 -14.67
CA ASN A 27 15.00 -9.15 -15.54
C ASN A 27 14.35 -7.83 -15.10
N SER A 28 15.14 -6.97 -14.47
CA SER A 28 14.65 -5.73 -13.87
C SER A 28 14.15 -4.73 -14.94
N GLU A 29 14.71 -4.73 -16.14
CA GLU A 29 14.28 -3.85 -17.23
C GLU A 29 12.91 -4.29 -17.76
N TYR A 30 12.72 -5.59 -17.97
CA TYR A 30 11.44 -6.13 -18.37
C TYR A 30 10.36 -5.90 -17.32
N PHE A 31 10.68 -6.13 -16.04
CA PHE A 31 9.78 -5.85 -14.94
C PHE A 31 9.40 -4.36 -14.84
N CYS A 32 10.38 -3.48 -15.01
CA CYS A 32 10.15 -2.03 -15.05
C CYS A 32 9.21 -1.63 -16.20
N SER A 33 9.39 -2.23 -17.38
CA SER A 33 8.53 -1.99 -18.54
C SER A 33 7.08 -2.40 -18.28
N ILE A 34 6.86 -3.56 -17.64
CA ILE A 34 5.51 -4.01 -17.23
C ILE A 34 4.88 -3.01 -16.26
N LEU A 35 5.61 -2.57 -15.23
CA LEU A 35 5.11 -1.60 -14.27
C LEU A 35 4.78 -0.25 -14.94
N HIS A 36 5.56 0.13 -15.96
CA HIS A 36 5.31 1.36 -16.71
C HIS A 36 4.00 1.28 -17.50
N GLU A 37 3.74 0.18 -18.19
CA GLU A 37 2.47 -0.08 -18.89
C GLU A 37 1.27 -0.06 -17.93
N MET A 38 1.42 -0.67 -16.76
CA MET A 38 0.36 -0.70 -15.74
C MET A 38 0.12 0.66 -15.06
N ARG A 39 0.99 1.66 -15.29
CA ARG A 39 0.97 2.92 -14.55
C ARG A 39 -0.38 3.65 -14.64
N ASN A 40 -0.95 3.72 -15.83
CA ASN A 40 -2.18 4.45 -16.12
C ASN A 40 -3.45 3.57 -16.05
N ASP A 41 -3.30 2.29 -15.73
CA ASP A 41 -4.44 1.40 -15.56
C ASP A 41 -5.19 1.73 -14.28
N MET A 42 -6.43 2.19 -14.43
CA MET A 42 -7.30 2.60 -13.33
C MET A 42 -8.12 1.44 -12.74
N THR A 43 -8.11 0.27 -13.34
CA THR A 43 -8.86 -0.91 -12.87
C THR A 43 -8.56 -1.20 -11.40
N TYR A 44 -7.29 -1.27 -11.04
CA TYR A 44 -6.85 -1.56 -9.67
C TYR A 44 -7.24 -0.45 -8.67
N ARG A 45 -7.26 0.81 -9.11
CA ARG A 45 -7.73 1.90 -8.27
C ARG A 45 -9.21 1.79 -7.99
N ASN A 46 -10.01 1.47 -8.97
CA ASN A 46 -11.45 1.28 -8.84
C ASN A 46 -11.76 0.12 -7.87
N ILE A 47 -11.03 -1.00 -7.97
CA ILE A 47 -11.14 -2.12 -7.04
C ILE A 47 -10.83 -1.69 -5.60
N VAL A 48 -9.75 -0.95 -5.40
CA VAL A 48 -9.36 -0.43 -4.08
C VAL A 48 -10.41 0.53 -3.52
N ASP A 49 -10.97 1.40 -4.37
CA ASP A 49 -12.02 2.35 -3.99
C ASP A 49 -13.32 1.64 -3.59
N GLU A 50 -13.62 0.50 -4.21
CA GLU A 50 -14.75 -0.35 -3.83
C GLU A 50 -14.51 -1.11 -2.53
N LEU A 51 -13.30 -1.64 -2.33
CA LEU A 51 -12.99 -2.50 -1.19
C LEU A 51 -12.71 -1.73 0.12
N ILE A 52 -12.18 -0.51 0.05
CA ILE A 52 -11.86 0.30 1.24
C ILE A 52 -13.02 1.23 1.56
N ILE A 53 -13.72 0.92 2.65
CA ILE A 53 -14.75 1.78 3.23
C ILE A 53 -14.07 2.83 4.11
N VAL A 54 -14.23 4.08 3.72
CA VAL A 54 -13.64 5.24 4.40
C VAL A 54 -14.65 5.76 5.43
N PRO A 55 -14.27 5.94 6.72
CA PRO A 55 -15.17 6.50 7.72
C PRO A 55 -15.43 7.99 7.45
N GLU A 56 -16.57 8.48 7.91
CA GLU A 56 -16.91 9.90 7.84
C GLU A 56 -15.90 10.75 8.61
N GLY A 57 -15.52 11.90 8.05
CA GLY A 57 -14.52 12.81 8.65
C GLY A 57 -13.07 12.33 8.56
N ALA A 58 -12.78 11.25 7.81
CA ALA A 58 -11.42 10.80 7.61
C ALA A 58 -10.56 11.85 6.89
N ASP A 59 -9.31 12.01 7.33
CA ASP A 59 -8.35 12.88 6.66
C ASP A 59 -8.12 12.44 5.20
N THR A 60 -8.29 13.37 4.28
CA THR A 60 -8.16 13.11 2.83
C THR A 60 -6.74 12.65 2.46
N ARG A 61 -5.69 13.20 3.11
CA ARG A 61 -4.30 12.85 2.84
C ARG A 61 -4.00 11.43 3.28
N ASP A 62 -4.52 11.01 4.44
CA ASP A 62 -4.36 9.64 4.94
C ASP A 62 -5.10 8.66 4.03
N THR A 63 -6.33 9.00 3.65
CA THR A 63 -7.16 8.21 2.75
C THR A 63 -6.48 7.99 1.39
N GLU A 64 -6.03 9.08 0.77
CA GLU A 64 -5.35 9.01 -0.54
C GLU A 64 -4.03 8.22 -0.45
N ALA A 65 -3.24 8.41 0.59
CA ALA A 65 -1.99 7.68 0.77
C ALA A 65 -2.25 6.18 0.90
N VAL A 66 -3.19 5.77 1.74
CA VAL A 66 -3.54 4.35 1.93
C VAL A 66 -4.06 3.74 0.64
N LYS A 67 -4.98 4.40 -0.05
CA LYS A 67 -5.54 3.91 -1.31
C LYS A 67 -4.49 3.78 -2.41
N ARG A 68 -3.60 4.77 -2.58
CA ARG A 68 -2.53 4.73 -3.59
C ARG A 68 -1.54 3.59 -3.33
N ILE A 69 -1.10 3.42 -2.09
CA ILE A 69 -0.17 2.33 -1.75
C ILE A 69 -0.86 0.97 -1.88
N SER A 70 -2.13 0.85 -1.45
CA SER A 70 -2.90 -0.39 -1.64
C SER A 70 -3.06 -0.75 -3.11
N THR A 71 -3.31 0.24 -3.98
CA THR A 71 -3.36 0.07 -5.44
C THR A 71 -2.03 -0.44 -5.99
N ALA A 72 -0.91 0.11 -5.53
CA ALA A 72 0.41 -0.35 -5.95
C ALA A 72 0.68 -1.80 -5.54
N TYR A 73 0.34 -2.18 -4.31
CA TYR A 73 0.45 -3.58 -3.86
C TYR A 73 -0.49 -4.51 -4.63
N LEU A 74 -1.70 -4.07 -4.94
CA LEU A 74 -2.64 -4.87 -5.74
C LEU A 74 -2.07 -5.15 -7.13
N LYS A 75 -1.55 -4.13 -7.83
CA LYS A 75 -0.88 -4.27 -9.12
C LYS A 75 0.30 -5.24 -9.09
N LEU A 76 1.11 -5.17 -8.03
CA LEU A 76 2.32 -5.98 -7.89
C LEU A 76 2.04 -7.44 -7.55
N LEU A 77 1.09 -7.68 -6.64
CA LEU A 77 0.88 -9.00 -6.05
C LEU A 77 -0.27 -9.78 -6.70
N PHE A 78 -1.22 -9.06 -7.28
CA PHE A 78 -2.43 -9.62 -7.87
C PHE A 78 -2.73 -9.03 -9.25
N PRO A 79 -1.76 -9.09 -10.19
CA PRO A 79 -1.90 -8.45 -11.52
C PRO A 79 -3.00 -9.06 -12.38
N HIS A 80 -3.51 -10.23 -12.02
CA HIS A 80 -4.58 -10.93 -12.74
C HIS A 80 -5.99 -10.43 -12.37
N VAL A 81 -6.13 -9.69 -11.26
CA VAL A 81 -7.44 -9.25 -10.75
C VAL A 81 -7.97 -8.10 -11.59
N GLN A 82 -9.17 -8.28 -12.15
CA GLN A 82 -9.86 -7.27 -12.96
C GLN A 82 -11.12 -6.71 -12.26
N ASP A 83 -11.59 -7.40 -11.22
CA ASP A 83 -12.79 -7.05 -10.47
C ASP A 83 -12.60 -7.32 -8.97
N ALA A 84 -13.32 -6.59 -8.12
CA ALA A 84 -13.24 -6.73 -6.68
C ALA A 84 -13.66 -8.11 -6.16
N SER A 85 -14.46 -8.86 -6.91
CA SER A 85 -14.89 -10.22 -6.57
C SER A 85 -13.81 -11.27 -6.80
N GLU A 86 -12.78 -10.97 -7.59
CA GLU A 86 -11.69 -11.89 -7.91
C GLU A 86 -10.58 -11.95 -6.85
N ILE A 87 -10.68 -11.12 -5.82
CA ILE A 87 -9.75 -11.15 -4.68
C ILE A 87 -10.48 -11.38 -3.37
N ALA A 88 -10.00 -12.36 -2.59
CA ALA A 88 -10.57 -12.58 -1.26
C ALA A 88 -10.32 -11.35 -0.37
N PRO A 89 -11.35 -10.83 0.33
CA PRO A 89 -11.20 -9.65 1.21
C PRO A 89 -10.11 -9.80 2.28
N ARG A 90 -9.87 -11.03 2.76
CA ARG A 90 -8.78 -11.33 3.70
C ARG A 90 -7.40 -11.13 3.09
N ASP A 91 -7.22 -11.55 1.84
CA ASP A 91 -5.93 -11.43 1.14
C ASP A 91 -5.66 -9.97 0.79
N PHE A 92 -6.66 -9.25 0.29
CA PHE A 92 -6.57 -7.81 0.08
C PHE A 92 -6.19 -7.08 1.38
N LYS A 93 -6.88 -7.36 2.49
CA LYS A 93 -6.57 -6.77 3.80
C LYS A 93 -5.12 -7.04 4.18
N ARG A 94 -4.69 -8.30 4.13
CA ARG A 94 -3.37 -8.76 4.61
C ARG A 94 -2.21 -8.22 3.78
N TYR A 95 -2.33 -8.30 2.47
CA TYR A 95 -1.21 -8.07 1.56
C TYR A 95 -1.16 -6.65 0.99
N CYS A 96 -2.30 -6.00 0.82
CA CYS A 96 -2.38 -4.66 0.24
C CYS A 96 -2.67 -3.60 1.32
N PHE A 97 -3.81 -3.69 1.97
CA PHE A 97 -4.31 -2.65 2.86
C PHE A 97 -3.48 -2.47 4.14
N GLU A 98 -3.21 -3.53 4.91
CA GLU A 98 -2.47 -3.41 6.17
C GLU A 98 -1.03 -2.94 5.96
N ARG A 99 -0.42 -3.28 4.83
CA ARG A 99 0.90 -2.77 4.46
C ARG A 99 0.87 -1.27 4.20
N ALA A 100 -0.10 -0.84 3.41
CA ALA A 100 -0.32 0.58 3.11
C ALA A 100 -0.61 1.39 4.38
N ARG A 101 -1.51 0.89 5.23
CA ARG A 101 -1.88 1.52 6.50
C ARG A 101 -0.67 1.70 7.42
N LYS A 102 0.15 0.66 7.59
CA LYS A 102 1.36 0.73 8.43
C LYS A 102 2.37 1.75 7.90
N MET A 103 2.59 1.81 6.59
CA MET A 103 3.48 2.81 6.00
C MET A 103 2.98 4.23 6.27
N ARG A 104 1.69 4.48 6.05
CA ARG A 104 1.10 5.79 6.31
C ARG A 104 1.09 6.15 7.79
N GLN A 105 0.81 5.20 8.68
CA GLN A 105 0.85 5.40 10.13
C GLN A 105 2.24 5.88 10.59
N THR A 106 3.32 5.34 10.02
CA THR A 106 4.68 5.79 10.33
C THR A 106 4.88 7.26 9.94
N ILE A 107 4.41 7.67 8.75
CA ILE A 107 4.47 9.07 8.31
C ILE A 107 3.66 9.96 9.24
N LYS A 108 2.43 9.56 9.56
CA LYS A 108 1.54 10.32 10.44
C LYS A 108 2.15 10.53 11.83
N PHE A 109 2.75 9.49 12.39
CA PHE A 109 3.46 9.58 13.68
C PHE A 109 4.62 10.59 13.61
N GLN A 110 5.44 10.53 12.55
CA GLN A 110 6.57 11.45 12.37
C GLN A 110 6.11 12.90 12.17
N VAL A 111 5.02 13.11 11.41
CA VAL A 111 4.44 14.46 11.27
C VAL A 111 3.95 14.99 12.60
N GLY A 112 3.32 14.16 13.44
CA GLY A 112 2.87 14.55 14.78
C GLY A 112 3.98 14.93 15.76
N ILE A 113 5.24 14.52 15.48
CA ILE A 113 6.42 15.00 16.25
C ILE A 113 6.80 16.43 15.83
N LEU A 114 6.66 16.74 14.56
CA LEU A 114 7.07 18.01 13.96
C LEU A 114 6.00 19.11 14.04
N ASP A 115 4.73 18.69 14.06
CA ASP A 115 3.57 19.57 13.97
C ASP A 115 2.53 19.17 15.03
N GLU A 116 2.24 20.12 15.93
CA GLU A 116 1.29 19.92 17.03
C GLU A 116 -0.13 19.61 16.55
N GLU A 117 -0.54 20.12 15.38
CA GLU A 117 -1.85 19.85 14.80
C GLU A 117 -2.09 18.35 14.57
N TYR A 118 -1.03 17.58 14.29
CA TYR A 118 -1.08 16.14 14.02
C TYR A 118 -0.72 15.27 15.22
N ARG A 119 -0.33 15.86 16.34
CA ARG A 119 0.08 15.14 17.54
C ARG A 119 -1.09 14.34 18.13
N GLY A 120 -0.87 13.04 18.32
CA GLY A 120 -1.86 12.14 18.94
C GLY A 120 -3.05 11.79 18.06
N LYS A 121 -3.05 12.19 16.78
CA LYS A 121 -4.10 11.79 15.83
C LYS A 121 -3.86 10.39 15.31
N ASP A 122 -4.80 9.50 15.55
CA ASP A 122 -4.79 8.14 15.03
C ASP A 122 -5.12 8.06 13.54
N MET A 123 -4.79 6.91 12.94
CA MET A 123 -5.24 6.60 11.58
C MET A 123 -6.76 6.44 11.55
N PRO A 124 -7.43 6.88 10.47
CA PRO A 124 -8.86 6.62 10.30
C PRO A 124 -9.20 5.12 10.42
N ALA A 125 -10.34 4.83 11.01
CA ALA A 125 -10.86 3.47 11.21
C ALA A 125 -11.45 2.92 9.89
N PHE A 126 -10.60 2.67 8.90
CA PHE A 126 -11.01 2.07 7.64
C PHE A 126 -11.58 0.67 7.85
N LYS A 127 -12.57 0.31 7.04
CA LYS A 127 -13.12 -1.05 6.98
C LYS A 127 -12.89 -1.64 5.59
N ILE A 128 -12.88 -2.96 5.49
CA ILE A 128 -12.80 -3.68 4.22
C ILE A 128 -14.14 -4.33 3.93
N LYS A 129 -14.68 -4.04 2.76
CA LYS A 129 -15.94 -4.63 2.27
C LYS A 129 -15.83 -6.17 2.27
N GLY A 130 -16.85 -6.83 2.81
CA GLY A 130 -16.87 -8.30 2.91
C GLY A 130 -16.13 -8.90 4.12
N LEU A 131 -15.50 -8.07 4.96
CA LEU A 131 -15.04 -8.47 6.27
C LEU A 131 -15.96 -7.79 7.29
N GLY A 132 -16.79 -8.59 7.96
CA GLY A 132 -17.57 -8.10 9.10
C GLY A 132 -16.68 -7.48 10.18
N ASP A 133 -17.25 -6.62 11.02
CA ASP A 133 -16.57 -6.10 12.20
C ASP A 133 -16.15 -7.28 13.10
N VAL A 134 -14.84 -7.55 13.18
CA VAL A 134 -14.23 -8.44 14.16
C VAL A 134 -13.50 -7.58 15.17
#